data_8725b181aabf432a276a7ad1625b5537
#
_entry.id   8725b181aabf432a276a7ad1625b5537
#
_cell.length_a   1.000
_cell.length_b   1.000
_cell.length_c   1.000
_cell.angle_alpha   90.00
_cell.angle_beta   90.00
_cell.angle_gamma   90.00
#
_symmetry.space_group_name_H-M   'P 1'
#
loop_
_entity.id
_entity.type
_entity.pdbx_description
1 polymer ?
#
loop_
_entity_poly.entity_id
_entity_poly.type
_entity_poly.pdbx_seq_one_letter_code
_entity_poly.pdbx_strand_id
1 'polypeptide(L)'
;VFENHLVLNERKDGFSQIRIINQETGNDNYLEFNDNAYTSYLSINKEMNTNILRYVFTSLTKPPSTYDYNMDTGESILLKEQEIIGGYKFEQYESIRLIGIARDGEKIPISLVYKKDLRKKGPQNLLLYAYGSYGSTIDPYFSLSRLSLLDRGFIFAIAHVRGSQIYGRRSYEEGKLLNKKNSFYDFIDAAKFLIKKQYTKKQNLFCSGGSAGGLLIGSVINIEPTLWKGAIAAVPFVDVVTTMLDPSIPLTSNEWDEWGDPRIKEYYDYMLSYSPYDLVSNKEYPNMLVTSGFFDSQVQYWEPLKWVAKLREYWTSKNRLYLKMNMDAGHGGQSGRFRRFRETALAYAFLISLTKE
;
A
#
# COMPACT_ATOMS: atom_id res chain seq x y z
N VAL A 1 22.07 0.32 20.08
CA VAL A 1 23.31 0.89 20.61
C VAL A 1 24.29 -0.23 20.80
N PHE A 2 25.53 -0.03 20.32
CA PHE A 2 26.69 -0.89 20.53
C PHE A 2 27.77 -0.13 21.35
N GLU A 3 28.78 -0.81 21.82
CA GLU A 3 29.81 -0.18 22.63
C GLU A 3 30.48 0.99 21.89
N ASN A 4 30.89 0.79 20.64
CA ASN A 4 31.60 1.79 19.82
C ASN A 4 30.73 2.42 18.72
N HIS A 5 29.50 1.96 18.54
CA HIS A 5 28.64 2.41 17.45
C HIS A 5 27.20 2.70 17.89
N LEU A 6 26.64 3.81 17.41
CA LEU A 6 25.20 4.09 17.44
C LEU A 6 24.62 3.78 16.06
N VAL A 7 23.60 2.94 16.01
CA VAL A 7 22.93 2.57 14.77
C VAL A 7 21.50 3.09 14.79
N LEU A 8 21.13 3.79 13.73
CA LEU A 8 19.80 4.37 13.52
C LEU A 8 19.13 3.71 12.32
N ASN A 9 17.87 3.33 12.48
CA ASN A 9 17.01 3.00 11.34
C ASN A 9 16.12 4.21 11.06
N GLU A 10 16.36 4.89 9.98
CA GLU A 10 15.70 6.16 9.68
C GLU A 10 15.14 6.17 8.25
N ARG A 11 14.31 7.16 7.95
CA ARG A 11 13.80 7.38 6.60
C ARG A 11 14.40 8.66 6.02
N LYS A 12 15.10 8.52 4.89
CA LYS A 12 15.72 9.62 4.17
C LYS A 12 15.36 9.52 2.69
N ASP A 13 14.90 10.62 2.10
CA ASP A 13 14.50 10.70 0.69
C ASP A 13 13.47 9.63 0.27
N GLY A 14 12.63 9.21 1.22
CA GLY A 14 11.60 8.19 1.00
C GLY A 14 12.11 6.75 1.04
N PHE A 15 13.36 6.50 1.44
CA PHE A 15 13.93 5.18 1.65
C PHE A 15 14.12 4.88 3.13
N SER A 16 13.86 3.65 3.55
CA SER A 16 14.33 3.16 4.84
C SER A 16 15.83 2.90 4.76
N GLN A 17 16.60 3.54 5.61
CA GLN A 17 18.06 3.47 5.59
C GLN A 17 18.61 3.17 7.00
N ILE A 18 19.76 2.51 7.03
CA ILE A 18 20.49 2.22 8.25
C ILE A 18 21.72 3.12 8.28
N ARG A 19 21.77 4.00 9.30
CA ARG A 19 22.88 4.90 9.56
C ARG A 19 23.71 4.40 10.72
N ILE A 20 25.02 4.33 10.55
CA ILE A 20 25.97 3.87 11.55
C ILE A 20 26.87 5.05 11.93
N ILE A 21 26.94 5.35 13.21
CA ILE A 21 27.74 6.44 13.77
C ILE A 21 28.80 5.82 14.68
N ASN A 22 30.07 6.04 14.39
CA ASN A 22 31.14 5.67 15.28
C ASN A 22 31.21 6.68 16.47
N GLN A 23 31.07 6.21 17.70
CA GLN A 23 30.93 7.06 18.88
C GLN A 23 32.24 7.72 19.33
N GLU A 24 33.39 7.17 18.94
CA GLU A 24 34.71 7.74 19.26
C GLU A 24 35.08 8.86 18.28
N THR A 25 34.90 8.61 16.99
CA THR A 25 35.35 9.56 15.95
C THR A 25 34.25 10.54 15.51
N GLY A 26 32.98 10.25 15.80
CA GLY A 26 31.83 10.99 15.31
C GLY A 26 31.54 10.79 13.81
N ASN A 27 32.33 9.96 13.12
CA ASN A 27 32.08 9.66 11.70
C ASN A 27 30.81 8.85 11.55
N ASP A 28 30.04 9.16 10.49
CA ASP A 28 28.82 8.43 10.17
C ASP A 28 28.76 8.04 8.71
N ASN A 29 28.12 6.91 8.46
CA ASN A 29 27.86 6.40 7.10
C ASN A 29 26.50 5.69 7.03
N TYR A 30 25.95 5.64 5.83
CA TYR A 30 24.77 4.83 5.52
C TYR A 30 25.18 3.51 4.89
N LEU A 31 24.43 2.43 5.18
CA LEU A 31 24.54 1.22 4.37
C LEU A 31 24.02 1.50 2.96
N GLU A 32 24.82 1.20 1.96
CA GLU A 32 24.47 1.38 0.56
C GLU A 32 23.85 0.10 -0.01
N PHE A 33 22.77 0.25 -0.76
CA PHE A 33 22.05 -0.83 -1.41
C PHE A 33 21.92 -0.55 -2.90
N ASN A 34 22.30 -1.52 -3.71
CA ASN A 34 22.19 -1.41 -5.17
C ASN A 34 20.80 -1.86 -5.65
N ASP A 35 19.76 -1.12 -5.28
CA ASP A 35 18.38 -1.31 -5.74
C ASP A 35 17.63 0.02 -5.74
N ASN A 36 16.68 0.20 -6.64
CA ASN A 36 15.94 1.45 -6.81
C ASN A 36 14.64 1.50 -5.98
N ALA A 37 14.17 0.37 -5.45
CA ALA A 37 12.94 0.29 -4.69
C ALA A 37 13.05 -0.82 -3.64
N TYR A 38 13.66 -0.49 -2.51
CA TYR A 38 13.98 -1.41 -1.43
C TYR A 38 13.51 -0.89 -0.08
N THR A 39 13.61 -1.76 0.91
CA THR A 39 13.58 -1.41 2.32
C THR A 39 14.62 -2.24 3.08
N SER A 40 15.17 -1.63 4.12
CA SER A 40 16.09 -2.27 5.06
C SER A 40 15.68 -1.96 6.48
N TYR A 41 15.91 -2.88 7.38
CA TYR A 41 15.61 -2.70 8.80
C TYR A 41 16.52 -3.53 9.70
N LEU A 42 16.68 -3.09 10.93
CA LEU A 42 17.49 -3.79 11.92
C LEU A 42 16.83 -5.12 12.28
N SER A 43 17.64 -6.16 12.33
CA SER A 43 17.25 -7.45 12.89
C SER A 43 17.54 -7.49 14.41
N ILE A 44 17.54 -8.68 15.00
CA ILE A 44 17.82 -8.85 16.43
C ILE A 44 19.32 -8.72 16.67
N ASN A 45 19.71 -7.70 17.44
CA ASN A 45 21.08 -7.42 17.88
C ASN A 45 21.07 -7.36 19.40
N LYS A 46 21.42 -8.47 20.06
CA LYS A 46 21.36 -8.60 21.53
C LYS A 46 22.67 -8.21 22.22
N GLU A 47 23.80 -8.42 21.54
CA GLU A 47 25.14 -8.15 22.08
C GLU A 47 25.49 -6.69 21.83
N MET A 48 25.90 -6.02 22.91
CA MET A 48 26.34 -4.63 22.84
C MET A 48 27.84 -4.54 22.54
N ASN A 49 28.64 -5.48 23.09
CA ASN A 49 30.11 -5.55 22.88
C ASN A 49 30.41 -6.40 21.62
N THR A 50 30.07 -5.84 20.45
CA THR A 50 30.37 -6.42 19.15
C THR A 50 30.43 -5.31 18.11
N ASN A 51 31.17 -5.53 17.01
CA ASN A 51 31.19 -4.70 15.83
C ASN A 51 30.30 -5.26 14.69
N ILE A 52 29.53 -6.32 14.96
CA ILE A 52 28.65 -6.96 13.98
C ILE A 52 27.22 -6.48 14.13
N LEU A 53 26.71 -5.83 13.09
CA LEU A 53 25.33 -5.41 12.94
C LEU A 53 24.54 -6.40 12.12
N ARG A 54 23.47 -6.97 12.65
CA ARG A 54 22.54 -7.80 11.88
C ARG A 54 21.38 -6.96 11.36
N TYR A 55 21.14 -7.04 10.05
CA TYR A 55 20.04 -6.35 9.40
C TYR A 55 19.35 -7.25 8.37
N VAL A 56 18.17 -6.82 7.90
CA VAL A 56 17.43 -7.44 6.81
C VAL A 56 17.30 -6.44 5.67
N PHE A 57 17.52 -6.93 4.46
CA PHE A 57 17.26 -6.22 3.22
C PHE A 57 16.21 -6.96 2.40
N THR A 58 15.32 -6.22 1.75
CA THR A 58 14.38 -6.74 0.75
C THR A 58 14.01 -5.64 -0.24
N SER A 59 13.54 -6.03 -1.41
CA SER A 59 13.00 -5.09 -2.40
C SER A 59 11.79 -5.68 -3.10
N LEU A 60 11.24 -5.00 -4.10
CA LEU A 60 10.15 -5.55 -4.90
C LEU A 60 10.57 -6.80 -5.69
N THR A 61 11.88 -6.97 -5.93
CA THR A 61 12.45 -8.11 -6.67
C THR A 61 13.26 -9.06 -5.80
N LYS A 62 13.86 -8.62 -4.71
CA LYS A 62 14.71 -9.47 -3.86
C LYS A 62 13.98 -9.96 -2.62
N PRO A 63 13.94 -11.27 -2.38
CA PRO A 63 13.39 -11.85 -1.16
C PRO A 63 14.06 -11.31 0.10
N PRO A 64 13.40 -11.33 1.28
CA PRO A 64 14.01 -10.95 2.54
C PRO A 64 15.30 -11.74 2.77
N SER A 65 16.40 -11.01 2.95
CA SER A 65 17.75 -11.53 3.12
C SER A 65 18.36 -10.93 4.38
N THR A 66 18.88 -11.78 5.26
CA THR A 66 19.51 -11.40 6.52
C THR A 66 21.02 -11.37 6.35
N TYR A 67 21.64 -10.28 6.78
CA TYR A 67 23.07 -10.04 6.69
C TYR A 67 23.67 -9.74 8.06
N ASP A 68 24.93 -10.13 8.26
CA ASP A 68 25.81 -9.59 9.25
C ASP A 68 26.78 -8.62 8.58
N TYR A 69 26.87 -7.41 9.13
CA TYR A 69 27.71 -6.33 8.64
C TYR A 69 28.72 -5.94 9.70
N ASN A 70 30.00 -5.97 9.36
CA ASN A 70 31.04 -5.49 10.21
C ASN A 70 31.13 -3.96 10.11
N MET A 71 30.81 -3.27 11.21
CA MET A 71 30.73 -1.81 11.27
C MET A 71 32.10 -1.11 11.18
N ASP A 72 33.21 -1.84 11.45
CA ASP A 72 34.57 -1.32 11.35
C ASP A 72 35.14 -1.50 9.93
N THR A 73 34.93 -2.67 9.31
CA THR A 73 35.53 -2.99 7.99
C THR A 73 34.61 -2.71 6.81
N GLY A 74 33.31 -2.59 7.04
CA GLY A 74 32.32 -2.41 5.97
C GLY A 74 31.96 -3.72 5.23
N GLU A 75 32.45 -4.87 5.68
CA GLU A 75 32.16 -6.15 5.06
C GLU A 75 30.76 -6.66 5.44
N SER A 76 30.05 -7.20 4.47
CA SER A 76 28.69 -7.75 4.63
C SER A 76 28.66 -9.23 4.25
N ILE A 77 28.14 -10.07 5.14
CA ILE A 77 27.99 -11.50 4.95
C ILE A 77 26.53 -11.87 4.91
N LEU A 78 26.07 -12.50 3.81
CA LEU A 78 24.73 -13.06 3.72
C LEU A 78 24.62 -14.30 4.63
N LEU A 79 23.72 -14.25 5.60
CA LEU A 79 23.44 -15.37 6.50
C LEU A 79 22.29 -16.24 6.00
N LYS A 80 21.24 -15.60 5.50
CA LYS A 80 20.03 -16.30 5.09
C LYS A 80 19.26 -15.47 4.07
N GLU A 81 18.81 -16.12 3.02
CA GLU A 81 17.81 -15.58 2.08
C GLU A 81 16.55 -16.44 2.11
N GLN A 82 15.38 -15.82 2.00
CA GLN A 82 14.12 -16.59 1.88
C GLN A 82 14.11 -17.36 0.59
N GLU A 83 14.07 -18.69 0.70
CA GLU A 83 13.95 -19.58 -0.45
C GLU A 83 12.60 -19.42 -1.15
N ILE A 84 12.61 -19.34 -2.47
CA ILE A 84 11.42 -19.29 -3.33
C ILE A 84 11.35 -20.58 -4.14
N ILE A 85 10.42 -21.44 -3.76
CA ILE A 85 10.17 -22.69 -4.48
C ILE A 85 9.64 -22.39 -5.89
N GLY A 86 10.14 -23.09 -6.89
CA GLY A 86 9.69 -22.96 -8.27
C GLY A 86 10.67 -22.24 -9.22
N GLY A 87 11.90 -22.01 -8.77
CA GLY A 87 12.98 -21.54 -9.66
C GLY A 87 12.96 -20.04 -9.93
N TYR A 88 12.57 -19.25 -8.94
CA TYR A 88 12.61 -17.78 -9.00
C TYR A 88 14.02 -17.27 -9.27
N LYS A 89 14.14 -16.31 -10.19
CA LYS A 89 15.39 -15.58 -10.49
C LYS A 89 15.08 -14.08 -10.50
N PHE A 90 15.63 -13.35 -9.53
CA PHE A 90 15.33 -11.93 -9.36
C PHE A 90 15.78 -11.08 -10.56
N GLU A 91 16.80 -11.51 -11.29
CA GLU A 91 17.31 -10.85 -12.49
C GLU A 91 16.28 -10.79 -13.64
N GLN A 92 15.26 -11.65 -13.61
CA GLN A 92 14.16 -11.63 -14.59
C GLN A 92 13.17 -10.49 -14.35
N TYR A 93 13.24 -9.85 -13.19
CA TYR A 93 12.34 -8.77 -12.80
C TYR A 93 13.11 -7.45 -12.68
N GLU A 94 12.40 -6.37 -12.80
CA GLU A 94 12.96 -5.02 -12.65
C GLU A 94 12.07 -4.20 -11.73
N SER A 95 12.72 -3.53 -10.76
CA SER A 95 12.10 -2.54 -9.88
C SER A 95 12.58 -1.15 -10.23
N ILE A 96 11.66 -0.18 -10.20
CA ILE A 96 11.95 1.21 -10.55
C ILE A 96 11.29 2.12 -9.51
N ARG A 97 11.99 3.19 -9.14
CA ARG A 97 11.44 4.31 -8.37
C ARG A 97 11.20 5.49 -9.29
N LEU A 98 9.97 5.95 -9.38
CA LEU A 98 9.56 7.15 -10.11
C LEU A 98 9.10 8.22 -9.11
N ILE A 99 9.13 9.47 -9.56
CA ILE A 99 8.58 10.60 -8.83
C ILE A 99 7.49 11.23 -9.68
N GLY A 100 6.24 11.08 -9.26
CA GLY A 100 5.10 11.85 -9.75
C GLY A 100 5.03 13.20 -9.05
N ILE A 101 4.22 14.11 -9.60
CA ILE A 101 3.94 15.41 -9.00
C ILE A 101 2.44 15.50 -8.80
N ALA A 102 2.02 15.76 -7.57
CA ALA A 102 0.64 16.03 -7.20
C ALA A 102 0.18 17.37 -7.76
N ARG A 103 -1.12 17.58 -7.82
CA ARG A 103 -1.77 18.80 -8.33
C ARG A 103 -1.36 20.09 -7.59
N ASP A 104 -0.91 19.95 -6.34
CA ASP A 104 -0.42 21.04 -5.49
C ASP A 104 1.10 21.19 -5.50
N GLY A 105 1.81 20.39 -6.33
CA GLY A 105 3.26 20.45 -6.51
C GLY A 105 4.06 19.50 -5.62
N GLU A 106 3.45 18.81 -4.67
CA GLU A 106 4.14 17.85 -3.81
C GLU A 106 4.60 16.61 -4.58
N LYS A 107 5.71 16.01 -4.14
CA LYS A 107 6.28 14.82 -4.76
C LYS A 107 5.54 13.56 -4.31
N ILE A 108 5.18 12.72 -5.27
CA ILE A 108 4.59 11.40 -5.03
C ILE A 108 5.58 10.33 -5.49
N PRO A 109 6.31 9.69 -4.59
CA PRO A 109 7.14 8.54 -4.96
C PRO A 109 6.25 7.37 -5.39
N ILE A 110 6.70 6.66 -6.45
CA ILE A 110 6.00 5.50 -6.98
C ILE A 110 7.03 4.39 -7.18
N SER A 111 6.88 3.29 -6.45
CA SER A 111 7.71 2.09 -6.63
C SER A 111 6.97 1.11 -7.51
N LEU A 112 7.57 0.65 -8.59
CA LEU A 112 6.93 -0.30 -9.48
C LEU A 112 7.85 -1.47 -9.82
N VAL A 113 7.24 -2.61 -10.19
CA VAL A 113 7.94 -3.84 -10.57
C VAL A 113 7.21 -4.54 -11.71
N TYR A 114 7.99 -5.16 -12.59
CA TYR A 114 7.49 -5.99 -13.68
C TYR A 114 8.50 -7.08 -14.06
N LYS A 115 8.03 -8.10 -14.81
CA LYS A 115 8.91 -9.10 -15.41
C LYS A 115 9.48 -8.57 -16.74
N LYS A 116 10.81 -8.56 -16.90
CA LYS A 116 11.51 -7.93 -18.02
C LYS A 116 11.05 -8.45 -19.38
N ASP A 117 11.02 -9.76 -19.54
CA ASP A 117 10.67 -10.42 -20.80
C ASP A 117 9.21 -10.17 -21.25
N LEU A 118 8.34 -9.79 -20.29
CA LEU A 118 6.94 -9.51 -20.55
C LEU A 118 6.67 -8.00 -20.64
N ARG A 119 7.68 -7.13 -20.46
CA ARG A 119 7.54 -5.68 -20.58
C ARG A 119 7.43 -5.29 -22.05
N LYS A 120 6.27 -4.75 -22.43
CA LYS A 120 5.98 -4.27 -23.81
C LYS A 120 6.34 -2.80 -23.94
N LYS A 121 6.66 -2.37 -25.15
CA LYS A 121 6.65 -0.95 -25.49
C LYS A 121 5.20 -0.43 -25.45
N GLY A 122 4.90 0.51 -24.54
CA GLY A 122 3.57 1.08 -24.36
C GLY A 122 2.74 0.51 -23.20
N PRO A 123 1.44 0.87 -23.14
CA PRO A 123 0.59 0.59 -21.99
C PRO A 123 0.33 -0.90 -21.75
N GLN A 124 0.45 -1.32 -20.49
CA GLN A 124 0.15 -2.67 -20.00
C GLN A 124 -0.85 -2.66 -18.85
N ASN A 125 -1.36 -3.84 -18.49
CA ASN A 125 -2.15 -4.00 -17.28
C ASN A 125 -1.29 -3.61 -16.07
N LEU A 126 -1.81 -2.71 -15.23
CA LEU A 126 -1.12 -2.20 -14.07
C LEU A 126 -2.05 -2.19 -12.86
N LEU A 127 -1.61 -2.81 -11.77
CA LEU A 127 -2.26 -2.74 -10.48
C LEU A 127 -1.54 -1.70 -9.62
N LEU A 128 -2.23 -0.59 -9.31
CA LEU A 128 -1.77 0.45 -8.41
C LEU A 128 -2.31 0.21 -7.00
N TYR A 129 -1.43 0.26 -6.01
CA TYR A 129 -1.75 0.04 -4.60
C TYR A 129 -1.36 1.24 -3.74
N ALA A 130 -2.15 1.56 -2.74
CA ALA A 130 -1.79 2.47 -1.65
C ALA A 130 -2.55 2.14 -0.36
N TYR A 131 -2.13 2.77 0.74
CA TYR A 131 -2.80 2.74 2.05
C TYR A 131 -3.18 4.15 2.49
N GLY A 132 -2.21 5.02 2.76
CA GLY A 132 -2.39 6.47 2.91
C GLY A 132 -2.96 6.93 4.24
N SER A 133 -2.76 6.21 5.34
CA SER A 133 -3.28 6.58 6.67
C SER A 133 -2.34 6.16 7.80
N TYR A 134 -2.53 6.71 8.99
CA TYR A 134 -1.83 6.40 10.24
C TYR A 134 -0.31 6.60 10.19
N GLY A 135 0.19 7.38 9.24
CA GLY A 135 1.63 7.46 9.00
C GLY A 135 2.25 6.17 8.48
N SER A 136 1.43 5.16 8.17
CA SER A 136 1.90 3.85 7.70
C SER A 136 2.46 3.95 6.28
N THR A 137 3.75 3.71 6.14
CA THR A 137 4.43 3.68 4.84
C THR A 137 4.44 2.26 4.30
N ILE A 138 3.87 2.08 3.12
CA ILE A 138 3.94 0.81 2.40
C ILE A 138 5.30 0.71 1.72
N ASP A 139 6.24 0.05 2.37
CA ASP A 139 7.57 -0.15 1.83
C ASP A 139 7.59 -1.18 0.69
N PRO A 140 8.56 -1.11 -0.23
CA PRO A 140 8.64 -2.00 -1.39
C PRO A 140 9.18 -3.39 -1.02
N TYR A 141 8.40 -4.17 -0.27
CA TYR A 141 8.72 -5.54 0.11
C TYR A 141 8.52 -6.53 -1.03
N PHE A 142 9.32 -7.60 -1.01
CA PHE A 142 9.07 -8.78 -1.83
C PHE A 142 7.73 -9.44 -1.48
N SER A 143 7.05 -9.96 -2.49
CA SER A 143 5.82 -10.72 -2.29
C SER A 143 5.76 -11.90 -3.24
N LEU A 144 5.77 -13.11 -2.68
CA LEU A 144 5.66 -14.37 -3.44
C LEU A 144 4.37 -14.41 -4.27
N SER A 145 3.24 -14.00 -3.70
CA SER A 145 1.97 -14.02 -4.40
C SER A 145 1.92 -13.04 -5.57
N ARG A 146 2.65 -11.92 -5.49
CA ARG A 146 2.74 -10.92 -6.57
C ARG A 146 3.36 -11.49 -7.85
N LEU A 147 4.27 -12.45 -7.74
CA LEU A 147 4.87 -13.12 -8.91
C LEU A 147 3.80 -13.66 -9.84
N SER A 148 2.67 -14.16 -9.32
CA SER A 148 1.56 -14.65 -10.13
C SER A 148 0.98 -13.58 -11.08
N LEU A 149 0.94 -12.30 -10.71
CA LEU A 149 0.55 -11.21 -11.61
C LEU A 149 1.68 -10.82 -12.56
N LEU A 150 2.91 -10.70 -12.04
CA LEU A 150 4.08 -10.31 -12.84
C LEU A 150 4.34 -11.31 -13.97
N ASP A 151 4.22 -12.61 -13.69
CA ASP A 151 4.37 -13.70 -14.68
C ASP A 151 3.24 -13.75 -15.71
N ARG A 152 2.18 -12.95 -15.51
CA ARG A 152 1.09 -12.74 -16.48
C ARG A 152 1.17 -11.37 -17.17
N GLY A 153 2.32 -10.70 -17.06
CA GLY A 153 2.58 -9.43 -17.72
C GLY A 153 1.93 -8.20 -17.08
N PHE A 154 1.48 -8.29 -15.82
CA PHE A 154 1.10 -7.12 -15.07
C PHE A 154 2.32 -6.34 -14.58
N ILE A 155 2.17 -5.03 -14.51
CA ILE A 155 3.00 -4.15 -13.70
C ILE A 155 2.31 -4.02 -12.35
N PHE A 156 3.04 -4.12 -11.25
CA PHE A 156 2.56 -3.75 -9.93
C PHE A 156 3.22 -2.45 -9.50
N ALA A 157 2.47 -1.53 -8.93
CA ALA A 157 2.98 -0.25 -8.46
C ALA A 157 2.42 0.10 -7.07
N ILE A 158 3.24 0.73 -6.24
CA ILE A 158 2.86 1.34 -4.95
C ILE A 158 2.95 2.85 -5.12
N ALA A 159 1.84 3.56 -4.93
CA ALA A 159 1.86 5.00 -4.77
C ALA A 159 2.08 5.35 -3.29
N HIS A 160 3.17 6.01 -2.98
CA HIS A 160 3.49 6.43 -1.62
C HIS A 160 2.86 7.80 -1.35
N VAL A 161 1.55 7.77 -1.12
CA VAL A 161 0.73 8.97 -0.95
C VAL A 161 0.90 9.60 0.44
N ARG A 162 0.53 10.87 0.59
CA ARG A 162 0.39 11.53 1.90
C ARG A 162 -0.59 10.78 2.79
N GLY A 163 -0.48 11.00 4.11
CA GLY A 163 -1.08 10.15 5.13
C GLY A 163 -0.16 8.99 5.54
N SER A 164 0.93 8.76 4.78
CA SER A 164 2.10 7.94 5.17
C SER A 164 3.25 8.85 5.62
N GLN A 165 4.29 8.26 6.23
CA GLN A 165 5.52 8.98 6.59
C GLN A 165 6.61 8.82 5.52
N ILE A 166 6.24 8.74 4.24
CA ILE A 166 7.21 8.54 3.16
C ILE A 166 8.32 9.61 3.14
N TYR A 167 7.96 10.86 3.44
CA TYR A 167 8.87 11.98 3.64
C TYR A 167 8.85 12.52 5.08
N GLY A 168 8.63 11.64 6.06
CA GLY A 168 8.58 11.95 7.47
C GLY A 168 7.22 12.48 7.94
N ARG A 169 7.22 13.06 9.14
CA ARG A 169 6.00 13.47 9.87
C ARG A 169 5.12 14.44 9.09
N ARG A 170 5.71 15.40 8.38
CA ARG A 170 4.98 16.37 7.56
C ARG A 170 4.09 15.66 6.53
N SER A 171 4.61 14.65 5.83
CA SER A 171 3.84 13.90 4.84
C SER A 171 2.61 13.20 5.44
N TYR A 172 2.70 12.77 6.69
CA TYR A 172 1.57 12.21 7.43
C TYR A 172 0.54 13.29 7.79
N GLU A 173 0.98 14.39 8.40
CA GLU A 173 0.08 15.49 8.83
C GLU A 173 -0.68 16.11 7.65
N GLU A 174 -0.06 16.19 6.49
CA GLU A 174 -0.68 16.67 5.25
C GLU A 174 -1.64 15.67 4.59
N GLY A 175 -1.86 14.49 5.18
CA GLY A 175 -2.77 13.46 4.68
C GLY A 175 -3.75 12.92 5.72
N LYS A 176 -3.96 13.62 6.85
CA LYS A 176 -4.94 13.26 7.88
C LYS A 176 -5.87 14.41 8.24
N LEU A 177 -6.87 14.14 9.07
CA LEU A 177 -7.83 15.13 9.54
C LEU A 177 -8.40 15.96 8.36
N LEU A 178 -8.37 17.29 8.46
CA LEU A 178 -8.86 18.21 7.41
C LEU A 178 -7.99 18.22 6.13
N ASN A 179 -6.91 17.45 6.09
CA ASN A 179 -6.04 17.27 4.92
C ASN A 179 -6.22 15.89 4.25
N LYS A 180 -7.13 15.05 4.73
CA LYS A 180 -7.28 13.65 4.29
C LYS A 180 -7.43 13.47 2.79
N LYS A 181 -8.12 14.37 2.11
CA LYS A 181 -8.32 14.32 0.66
C LYS A 181 -7.02 14.37 -0.14
N ASN A 182 -5.93 14.88 0.42
CA ASN A 182 -4.63 14.88 -0.25
C ASN A 182 -4.15 13.45 -0.57
N SER A 183 -4.43 12.47 0.33
CA SER A 183 -4.12 11.06 0.06
C SER A 183 -4.83 10.53 -1.18
N PHE A 184 -6.09 10.92 -1.38
CA PHE A 184 -6.91 10.50 -2.52
C PHE A 184 -6.45 11.18 -3.81
N TYR A 185 -6.15 12.46 -3.75
CA TYR A 185 -5.67 13.23 -4.88
C TYR A 185 -4.29 12.76 -5.32
N ASP A 186 -3.37 12.49 -4.39
CA ASP A 186 -2.06 11.94 -4.69
C ASP A 186 -2.17 10.60 -5.44
N PHE A 187 -3.09 9.72 -5.04
CA PHE A 187 -3.30 8.44 -5.70
C PHE A 187 -3.84 8.59 -7.13
N ILE A 188 -4.79 9.50 -7.34
CA ILE A 188 -5.31 9.83 -8.67
C ILE A 188 -4.21 10.43 -9.54
N ASP A 189 -3.41 11.34 -9.00
CA ASP A 189 -2.35 12.03 -9.74
C ASP A 189 -1.19 11.07 -10.08
N ALA A 190 -0.86 10.12 -9.17
CA ALA A 190 0.05 9.02 -9.46
C ALA A 190 -0.45 8.14 -10.61
N ALA A 191 -1.73 7.81 -10.63
CA ALA A 191 -2.37 7.05 -11.71
C ALA A 191 -2.28 7.79 -13.05
N LYS A 192 -2.62 9.09 -13.07
CA LYS A 192 -2.52 9.95 -14.26
C LYS A 192 -1.07 10.09 -14.74
N PHE A 193 -0.11 10.19 -13.81
CA PHE A 193 1.32 10.21 -14.13
C PHE A 193 1.77 8.91 -14.82
N LEU A 194 1.37 7.75 -14.30
CA LEU A 194 1.70 6.46 -14.91
C LEU A 194 1.09 6.28 -16.31
N ILE A 195 -0.12 6.81 -16.54
CA ILE A 195 -0.74 6.87 -17.88
C ILE A 195 0.09 7.78 -18.79
N LYS A 196 0.43 8.99 -18.34
CA LYS A 196 1.26 9.96 -19.12
C LYS A 196 2.62 9.36 -19.48
N LYS A 197 3.22 8.57 -18.60
CA LYS A 197 4.49 7.88 -18.81
C LYS A 197 4.36 6.58 -19.63
N GLN A 198 3.18 6.26 -20.12
CA GLN A 198 2.89 5.08 -20.97
C GLN A 198 3.18 3.72 -20.28
N TYR A 199 3.12 3.66 -18.93
CA TYR A 199 3.12 2.39 -18.23
C TYR A 199 1.79 1.67 -18.35
N THR A 200 0.69 2.44 -18.40
CA THR A 200 -0.67 1.92 -18.52
C THR A 200 -1.58 2.89 -19.27
N LYS A 201 -2.84 2.53 -19.42
CA LYS A 201 -3.95 3.38 -19.91
C LYS A 201 -5.20 3.08 -19.07
N LYS A 202 -6.22 3.93 -19.10
CA LYS A 202 -7.45 3.75 -18.31
C LYS A 202 -8.04 2.33 -18.42
N GLN A 203 -8.07 1.76 -19.62
CA GLN A 203 -8.61 0.42 -19.90
C GLN A 203 -7.76 -0.73 -19.35
N ASN A 204 -6.57 -0.44 -18.85
CA ASN A 204 -5.60 -1.41 -18.31
C ASN A 204 -5.19 -1.07 -16.86
N LEU A 205 -5.79 -0.04 -16.27
CA LEU A 205 -5.42 0.44 -14.94
C LEU A 205 -6.38 -0.11 -13.89
N PHE A 206 -5.81 -0.80 -12.92
CA PHE A 206 -6.51 -1.35 -11.76
C PHE A 206 -6.00 -0.68 -10.49
N CYS A 207 -6.85 -0.58 -9.47
CA CYS A 207 -6.46 -0.09 -8.16
C CYS A 207 -6.86 -1.05 -7.04
N SER A 208 -6.09 -1.06 -5.96
CA SER A 208 -6.43 -1.84 -4.78
C SER A 208 -5.98 -1.17 -3.48
N GLY A 209 -6.72 -1.42 -2.41
CA GLY A 209 -6.41 -0.99 -1.06
C GLY A 209 -7.27 -1.73 -0.05
N GLY A 210 -6.78 -1.84 1.18
CA GLY A 210 -7.49 -2.53 2.26
C GLY A 210 -7.66 -1.65 3.49
N SER A 211 -8.71 -1.88 4.29
CA SER A 211 -8.96 -1.13 5.52
C SER A 211 -9.08 0.38 5.23
N ALA A 212 -8.26 1.23 5.84
CA ALA A 212 -8.14 2.64 5.48
C ALA A 212 -7.69 2.85 4.02
N GLY A 213 -6.90 1.93 3.43
CA GLY A 213 -6.66 1.91 1.98
C GLY A 213 -7.92 1.58 1.18
N GLY A 214 -8.87 0.86 1.76
CA GLY A 214 -10.22 0.65 1.20
C GLY A 214 -11.06 1.93 1.17
N LEU A 215 -10.94 2.79 2.19
CA LEU A 215 -11.46 4.16 2.17
C LEU A 215 -10.89 4.93 0.99
N LEU A 216 -9.56 4.87 0.80
CA LEU A 216 -8.90 5.50 -0.34
C LEU A 216 -9.52 5.03 -1.67
N ILE A 217 -9.68 3.71 -1.84
CA ILE A 217 -10.29 3.15 -3.06
C ILE A 217 -11.73 3.63 -3.24
N GLY A 218 -12.56 3.57 -2.18
CA GLY A 218 -13.95 4.06 -2.23
C GLY A 218 -14.04 5.54 -2.61
N SER A 219 -13.14 6.36 -2.07
CA SER A 219 -13.09 7.80 -2.37
C SER A 219 -12.67 8.08 -3.80
N VAL A 220 -11.59 7.43 -4.30
CA VAL A 220 -11.09 7.71 -5.66
C VAL A 220 -12.02 7.23 -6.77
N ILE A 221 -12.80 6.16 -6.55
CA ILE A 221 -13.83 5.75 -7.52
C ILE A 221 -15.05 6.68 -7.53
N ASN A 222 -15.34 7.37 -6.42
CA ASN A 222 -16.34 8.42 -6.38
C ASN A 222 -15.86 9.70 -7.10
N ILE A 223 -14.56 10.04 -6.98
CA ILE A 223 -13.98 11.25 -7.58
C ILE A 223 -13.73 11.07 -9.08
N GLU A 224 -13.12 9.95 -9.49
CA GLU A 224 -12.72 9.68 -10.89
C GLU A 224 -13.14 8.25 -11.30
N PRO A 225 -14.45 7.96 -11.39
CA PRO A 225 -14.94 6.59 -11.62
C PRO A 225 -14.44 5.98 -12.93
N THR A 226 -14.32 6.77 -14.00
CA THR A 226 -13.91 6.30 -15.33
C THR A 226 -12.40 6.19 -15.53
N LEU A 227 -11.61 6.46 -14.50
CA LEU A 227 -10.14 6.34 -14.55
C LEU A 227 -9.70 4.86 -14.48
N TRP A 228 -10.50 4.01 -13.87
CA TRP A 228 -10.16 2.65 -13.46
C TRP A 228 -10.88 1.60 -14.29
N LYS A 229 -10.15 0.58 -14.78
CA LYS A 229 -10.75 -0.63 -15.38
C LYS A 229 -11.40 -1.50 -14.31
N GLY A 230 -10.76 -1.59 -13.14
CA GLY A 230 -11.27 -2.35 -12.00
C GLY A 230 -10.65 -1.93 -10.68
N ALA A 231 -11.38 -2.13 -9.59
CA ALA A 231 -11.00 -1.78 -8.24
C ALA A 231 -11.21 -2.95 -7.27
N ILE A 232 -10.26 -3.14 -6.35
CA ILE A 232 -10.38 -4.09 -5.24
C ILE A 232 -10.37 -3.30 -3.93
N ALA A 233 -11.46 -3.40 -3.17
CA ALA A 233 -11.58 -2.82 -1.84
C ALA A 233 -11.68 -3.97 -0.81
N ALA A 234 -10.59 -4.22 -0.07
CA ALA A 234 -10.53 -5.28 0.92
C ALA A 234 -10.83 -4.73 2.31
N VAL A 235 -11.80 -5.34 3.00
CA VAL A 235 -12.24 -4.93 4.36
C VAL A 235 -12.33 -3.40 4.52
N PRO A 236 -13.00 -2.69 3.57
CA PRO A 236 -12.84 -1.25 3.41
C PRO A 236 -13.61 -0.45 4.46
N PHE A 237 -12.95 0.55 5.04
CA PHE A 237 -13.56 1.58 5.89
C PHE A 237 -14.29 2.60 5.01
N VAL A 238 -15.60 2.47 4.85
CA VAL A 238 -16.36 3.21 3.82
C VAL A 238 -17.56 4.01 4.34
N ASP A 239 -18.00 3.78 5.57
CA ASP A 239 -19.09 4.52 6.22
C ASP A 239 -18.53 5.42 7.33
N VAL A 240 -17.69 6.38 6.91
CA VAL A 240 -16.82 7.14 7.82
C VAL A 240 -17.62 7.91 8.86
N VAL A 241 -18.66 8.64 8.42
CA VAL A 241 -19.43 9.51 9.30
C VAL A 241 -20.20 8.70 10.34
N THR A 242 -20.92 7.65 9.91
CA THR A 242 -21.72 6.83 10.82
C THR A 242 -20.83 6.11 11.85
N THR A 243 -19.73 5.52 11.39
CA THR A 243 -18.81 4.80 12.27
C THR A 243 -18.12 5.73 13.27
N MET A 244 -17.68 6.92 12.84
CA MET A 244 -17.04 7.88 13.73
C MET A 244 -18.01 8.59 14.70
N LEU A 245 -19.32 8.54 14.44
CA LEU A 245 -20.36 9.02 15.37
C LEU A 245 -20.77 7.99 16.43
N ASP A 246 -20.40 6.72 16.27
CA ASP A 246 -20.80 5.66 17.19
C ASP A 246 -19.67 5.26 18.15
N PRO A 247 -19.59 5.84 19.35
CA PRO A 247 -18.56 5.53 20.33
C PRO A 247 -18.71 4.13 20.95
N SER A 248 -19.79 3.41 20.66
CA SER A 248 -19.96 2.02 21.09
C SER A 248 -19.10 1.04 20.27
N ILE A 249 -18.64 1.45 19.10
CA ILE A 249 -17.66 0.72 18.29
C ILE A 249 -16.27 0.87 18.94
N PRO A 250 -15.58 -0.23 19.28
CA PRO A 250 -14.41 -0.22 20.18
C PRO A 250 -13.26 0.69 19.76
N LEU A 251 -13.05 0.93 18.45
CA LEU A 251 -11.93 1.75 17.98
C LEU A 251 -12.30 3.23 17.77
N THR A 252 -13.59 3.57 17.65
CA THR A 252 -14.05 4.89 17.19
C THR A 252 -13.41 6.05 17.93
N SER A 253 -13.39 6.05 19.26
CA SER A 253 -12.85 7.19 20.03
C SER A 253 -11.35 7.39 19.85
N ASN A 254 -10.58 6.32 19.62
CA ASN A 254 -9.15 6.37 19.34
C ASN A 254 -8.86 6.85 17.89
N GLU A 255 -9.80 6.64 16.99
CA GLU A 255 -9.67 6.98 15.58
C GLU A 255 -9.92 8.47 15.29
N TRP A 256 -10.46 9.23 16.26
CA TRP A 256 -10.66 10.67 16.09
C TRP A 256 -9.36 11.45 15.87
N ASP A 257 -8.23 10.93 16.34
CA ASP A 257 -6.90 11.53 16.08
C ASP A 257 -6.47 11.43 14.62
N GLU A 258 -7.00 10.46 13.89
CA GLU A 258 -6.71 10.26 12.46
C GLU A 258 -7.76 10.95 11.57
N TRP A 259 -9.05 10.79 11.90
CA TRP A 259 -10.16 11.20 11.05
C TRP A 259 -10.82 12.52 11.48
N GLY A 260 -10.73 12.86 12.76
CA GLY A 260 -11.46 13.95 13.40
C GLY A 260 -12.67 13.44 14.19
N ASP A 261 -13.17 14.28 15.09
CA ASP A 261 -14.38 14.02 15.88
C ASP A 261 -15.61 14.62 15.18
N PRO A 262 -16.52 13.82 14.57
CA PRO A 262 -17.67 14.33 13.83
C PRO A 262 -18.73 15.02 14.70
N ARG A 263 -18.61 14.99 16.02
CA ARG A 263 -19.44 15.83 16.91
C ARG A 263 -19.08 17.32 16.78
N ILE A 264 -17.91 17.61 16.23
CA ILE A 264 -17.47 18.96 15.83
C ILE A 264 -17.85 19.15 14.36
N LYS A 265 -18.69 20.17 14.09
CA LYS A 265 -19.26 20.41 12.75
C LYS A 265 -18.23 20.48 11.62
N GLU A 266 -17.06 21.05 11.86
CA GLU A 266 -16.00 21.17 10.85
C GLU A 266 -15.51 19.78 10.38
N TYR A 267 -15.25 18.86 11.33
CA TYR A 267 -14.85 17.48 10.99
C TYR A 267 -15.99 16.70 10.36
N TYR A 268 -17.23 16.90 10.84
CA TYR A 268 -18.41 16.27 10.24
C TYR A 268 -18.56 16.62 8.76
N ASP A 269 -18.58 17.92 8.45
CA ASP A 269 -18.73 18.41 7.09
C ASP A 269 -17.57 17.92 6.18
N TYR A 270 -16.35 17.90 6.73
CA TYR A 270 -15.20 17.44 6.00
C TYR A 270 -15.24 15.93 5.72
N MET A 271 -15.56 15.10 6.70
CA MET A 271 -15.76 13.65 6.54
C MET A 271 -16.86 13.34 5.51
N LEU A 272 -18.00 14.02 5.63
CA LEU A 272 -19.13 13.87 4.70
C LEU A 272 -18.69 14.16 3.26
N SER A 273 -17.75 15.08 3.07
CA SER A 273 -17.26 15.49 1.77
C SER A 273 -16.35 14.45 1.09
N TYR A 274 -15.99 13.35 1.75
CA TYR A 274 -15.19 12.28 1.17
C TYR A 274 -15.66 10.86 1.53
N SER A 275 -16.57 10.70 2.49
CA SER A 275 -17.06 9.37 2.91
C SER A 275 -17.62 8.58 1.72
N PRO A 276 -17.05 7.41 1.40
CA PRO A 276 -17.45 6.66 0.22
C PRO A 276 -18.92 6.29 0.17
N TYR A 277 -19.49 5.88 1.31
CA TYR A 277 -20.89 5.51 1.44
C TYR A 277 -21.81 6.71 1.16
N ASP A 278 -21.50 7.87 1.73
CA ASP A 278 -22.36 9.05 1.63
C ASP A 278 -22.36 9.65 0.22
N LEU A 279 -21.23 9.56 -0.49
CA LEU A 279 -21.02 10.12 -1.81
C LEU A 279 -21.43 9.18 -2.96
N VAL A 280 -22.02 8.01 -2.68
CA VAL A 280 -22.59 7.16 -3.73
C VAL A 280 -23.67 7.92 -4.49
N SER A 281 -23.56 7.95 -5.80
CA SER A 281 -24.52 8.62 -6.70
C SER A 281 -24.55 7.92 -8.05
N ASN A 282 -25.50 8.27 -8.92
CA ASN A 282 -25.59 7.71 -10.28
C ASN A 282 -24.32 7.98 -11.08
N LYS A 283 -23.46 6.98 -11.21
CA LYS A 283 -22.17 7.04 -11.92
C LYS A 283 -21.86 5.72 -12.63
N GLU A 284 -21.02 5.82 -13.65
CA GLU A 284 -20.40 4.67 -14.29
C GLU A 284 -19.19 4.19 -13.48
N TYR A 285 -19.46 3.47 -12.37
CA TYR A 285 -18.40 2.90 -11.53
C TYR A 285 -17.61 1.82 -12.30
N PRO A 286 -16.30 1.63 -11.94
CA PRO A 286 -15.46 0.59 -12.53
C PRO A 286 -15.95 -0.82 -12.13
N ASN A 287 -15.40 -1.87 -12.74
CA ASN A 287 -15.57 -3.21 -12.19
C ASN A 287 -15.02 -3.27 -10.76
N MET A 288 -15.75 -3.91 -9.83
CA MET A 288 -15.37 -3.92 -8.43
C MET A 288 -15.45 -5.30 -7.79
N LEU A 289 -14.44 -5.60 -6.98
CA LEU A 289 -14.46 -6.68 -6.00
C LEU A 289 -14.29 -6.06 -4.60
N VAL A 290 -15.32 -6.23 -3.78
CA VAL A 290 -15.29 -5.87 -2.36
C VAL A 290 -15.19 -7.14 -1.54
N THR A 291 -14.26 -7.19 -0.58
CA THR A 291 -14.15 -8.33 0.35
C THR A 291 -14.32 -7.87 1.78
N SER A 292 -14.88 -8.72 2.64
CA SER A 292 -15.06 -8.42 4.06
C SER A 292 -15.03 -9.72 4.89
N GLY A 293 -14.76 -9.59 6.18
CA GLY A 293 -14.83 -10.66 7.16
C GLY A 293 -16.02 -10.47 8.09
N PHE A 294 -16.80 -11.53 8.35
CA PHE A 294 -17.96 -11.46 9.23
C PHE A 294 -17.58 -11.13 10.68
N PHE A 295 -16.42 -11.63 11.13
CA PHE A 295 -15.86 -11.39 12.46
C PHE A 295 -14.84 -10.25 12.48
N ASP A 296 -14.96 -9.29 11.57
CA ASP A 296 -14.06 -8.14 11.54
C ASP A 296 -14.32 -7.22 12.75
N SER A 297 -13.31 -7.09 13.60
CA SER A 297 -13.34 -6.27 14.82
C SER A 297 -12.78 -4.86 14.65
N GLN A 298 -12.23 -4.54 13.48
CA GLN A 298 -11.65 -3.23 13.17
C GLN A 298 -12.56 -2.40 12.27
N VAL A 299 -13.01 -3.00 11.16
CA VAL A 299 -13.99 -2.41 10.24
C VAL A 299 -15.20 -3.33 10.22
N GLN A 300 -16.29 -2.86 10.76
CA GLN A 300 -17.49 -3.67 10.95
C GLN A 300 -18.00 -4.19 9.59
N TYR A 301 -18.37 -5.48 9.53
CA TYR A 301 -18.76 -6.14 8.28
C TYR A 301 -19.94 -5.47 7.57
N TRP A 302 -20.80 -4.75 8.31
CA TRP A 302 -21.95 -4.05 7.74
C TRP A 302 -21.55 -2.80 6.93
N GLU A 303 -20.39 -2.19 7.15
CA GLU A 303 -19.95 -1.04 6.36
C GLU A 303 -19.80 -1.39 4.86
N PRO A 304 -18.94 -2.35 4.47
CA PRO A 304 -18.86 -2.76 3.06
C PRO A 304 -20.16 -3.37 2.54
N LEU A 305 -20.94 -4.05 3.40
CA LEU A 305 -22.22 -4.63 3.01
C LEU A 305 -23.23 -3.54 2.62
N LYS A 306 -23.42 -2.53 3.46
CA LYS A 306 -24.29 -1.38 3.20
C LYS A 306 -23.83 -0.61 1.96
N TRP A 307 -22.52 -0.37 1.87
CA TRP A 307 -21.93 0.34 0.75
C TRP A 307 -22.19 -0.36 -0.59
N VAL A 308 -21.99 -1.67 -0.66
CA VAL A 308 -22.27 -2.45 -1.88
C VAL A 308 -23.78 -2.45 -2.20
N ALA A 309 -24.66 -2.53 -1.19
CA ALA A 309 -26.10 -2.43 -1.38
C ALA A 309 -26.47 -1.08 -2.00
N LYS A 310 -25.96 0.03 -1.45
CA LYS A 310 -26.18 1.38 -2.00
C LYS A 310 -25.57 1.55 -3.40
N LEU A 311 -24.35 1.05 -3.63
CA LEU A 311 -23.75 1.07 -4.96
C LEU A 311 -24.61 0.38 -6.00
N ARG A 312 -25.24 -0.77 -5.71
CA ARG A 312 -26.12 -1.49 -6.64
C ARG A 312 -27.33 -0.68 -7.05
N GLU A 313 -27.89 0.15 -6.18
CA GLU A 313 -29.02 1.03 -6.47
C GLU A 313 -28.63 2.15 -7.44
N TYR A 314 -27.41 2.70 -7.26
CA TYR A 314 -26.92 3.85 -8.04
C TYR A 314 -25.96 3.45 -9.19
N TRP A 315 -25.85 2.14 -9.48
CA TRP A 315 -24.92 1.61 -10.49
C TRP A 315 -25.47 1.75 -11.91
N THR A 316 -24.90 2.65 -12.70
CA THR A 316 -25.39 2.91 -14.07
C THR A 316 -24.57 2.18 -15.15
N SER A 317 -23.40 1.65 -14.81
CA SER A 317 -22.55 0.94 -15.78
C SER A 317 -22.93 -0.54 -15.93
N LYS A 318 -22.47 -1.17 -17.02
CA LYS A 318 -22.53 -2.63 -17.22
C LYS A 318 -21.40 -3.38 -16.49
N ASN A 319 -20.55 -2.68 -15.76
CA ASN A 319 -19.44 -3.24 -15.03
C ASN A 319 -19.91 -4.16 -13.90
N ARG A 320 -19.04 -5.06 -13.47
CA ARG A 320 -19.34 -6.06 -12.44
C ARG A 320 -19.11 -5.49 -11.05
N LEU A 321 -20.03 -5.78 -10.11
CA LEU A 321 -19.88 -5.47 -8.70
C LEU A 321 -20.06 -6.76 -7.88
N TYR A 322 -18.98 -7.23 -7.30
CA TYR A 322 -18.95 -8.42 -6.45
C TYR A 322 -18.68 -8.06 -4.99
N LEU A 323 -19.40 -8.69 -4.07
CA LEU A 323 -19.11 -8.72 -2.65
C LEU A 323 -18.80 -10.15 -2.24
N LYS A 324 -17.63 -10.38 -1.66
CA LYS A 324 -17.24 -11.63 -1.02
C LYS A 324 -17.15 -11.45 0.48
N MET A 325 -18.15 -11.98 1.20
CA MET A 325 -18.10 -12.09 2.66
C MET A 325 -17.37 -13.37 3.05
N ASN A 326 -16.35 -13.25 3.91
CA ASN A 326 -15.70 -14.39 4.54
C ASN A 326 -16.37 -14.65 5.90
N MET A 327 -17.12 -15.75 5.99
CA MET A 327 -17.92 -16.08 7.17
C MET A 327 -17.09 -16.63 8.35
N ASP A 328 -15.83 -16.98 8.12
CA ASP A 328 -14.93 -17.63 9.08
C ASP A 328 -13.71 -16.77 9.45
N ALA A 329 -13.69 -15.50 9.06
CA ALA A 329 -12.53 -14.64 9.29
C ALA A 329 -12.91 -13.23 9.72
N GLY A 330 -11.95 -12.55 10.35
CA GLY A 330 -11.99 -11.13 10.68
C GLY A 330 -11.15 -10.28 9.73
N HIS A 331 -10.64 -9.16 10.24
CA HIS A 331 -9.92 -8.13 9.45
C HIS A 331 -8.70 -8.64 8.68
N GLY A 332 -7.94 -9.55 9.28
CA GLY A 332 -6.72 -10.12 8.67
C GLY A 332 -6.96 -11.23 7.64
N GLY A 333 -8.23 -11.56 7.33
CA GLY A 333 -8.57 -12.69 6.46
C GLY A 333 -8.44 -14.05 7.14
N GLN A 334 -8.42 -15.11 6.35
CA GLN A 334 -8.36 -16.48 6.88
C GLN A 334 -6.99 -16.80 7.48
N SER A 335 -6.99 -17.38 8.67
CA SER A 335 -5.79 -17.92 9.33
C SER A 335 -5.26 -19.14 8.57
N GLY A 336 -3.94 -19.32 8.61
CA GLY A 336 -3.25 -20.47 8.05
C GLY A 336 -2.44 -20.14 6.80
N ARG A 337 -1.29 -20.83 6.67
CA ARG A 337 -0.24 -20.55 5.70
C ARG A 337 -0.73 -20.49 4.25
N PHE A 338 -1.66 -21.39 3.87
CA PHE A 338 -2.12 -21.51 2.48
C PHE A 338 -3.52 -20.92 2.25
N ARG A 339 -4.34 -20.72 3.31
CA ARG A 339 -5.71 -20.21 3.14
C ARG A 339 -5.73 -18.79 2.62
N ARG A 340 -4.83 -17.92 3.10
CA ARG A 340 -4.67 -16.54 2.61
C ARG A 340 -4.35 -16.45 1.11
N PHE A 341 -3.71 -17.49 0.54
CA PHE A 341 -3.45 -17.51 -0.90
C PHE A 341 -4.73 -17.68 -1.73
N ARG A 342 -5.79 -18.27 -1.17
CA ARG A 342 -7.08 -18.36 -1.86
C ARG A 342 -7.74 -17.00 -2.00
N GLU A 343 -7.63 -16.14 -0.99
CA GLU A 343 -8.15 -14.77 -1.04
C GLU A 343 -7.37 -13.94 -2.06
N THR A 344 -6.04 -14.04 -2.04
CA THR A 344 -5.20 -13.40 -3.06
C THR A 344 -5.50 -13.92 -4.46
N ALA A 345 -5.70 -15.25 -4.61
CA ALA A 345 -6.04 -15.86 -5.90
C ALA A 345 -7.39 -15.38 -6.42
N LEU A 346 -8.40 -15.21 -5.55
CA LEU A 346 -9.69 -14.62 -5.91
C LEU A 346 -9.51 -13.19 -6.45
N ALA A 347 -8.75 -12.36 -5.72
CA ALA A 347 -8.45 -10.98 -6.13
C ALA A 347 -7.76 -10.94 -7.50
N TYR A 348 -6.75 -11.78 -7.71
CA TYR A 348 -6.02 -11.85 -8.98
C TYR A 348 -6.85 -12.45 -10.12
N ALA A 349 -7.67 -13.47 -9.83
CA ALA A 349 -8.60 -14.02 -10.82
C ALA A 349 -9.60 -12.97 -11.30
N PHE A 350 -10.12 -12.14 -10.39
CA PHE A 350 -10.96 -11.00 -10.76
C PHE A 350 -10.24 -10.06 -11.73
N LEU A 351 -9.02 -9.59 -11.39
CA LEU A 351 -8.25 -8.71 -12.27
C LEU A 351 -7.99 -9.34 -13.65
N ILE A 352 -7.55 -10.60 -13.67
CA ILE A 352 -7.21 -11.33 -14.90
C ILE A 352 -8.44 -11.54 -15.76
N SER A 353 -9.62 -11.79 -15.17
CA SER A 353 -10.88 -11.96 -15.92
C SER A 353 -11.23 -10.72 -16.75
N LEU A 354 -10.89 -9.53 -16.24
CA LEU A 354 -11.14 -8.25 -16.90
C LEU A 354 -10.14 -7.92 -18.02
N THR A 355 -9.03 -8.67 -18.13
CA THR A 355 -8.03 -8.44 -19.18
C THR A 355 -8.34 -9.18 -20.47
N LYS A 356 -9.31 -10.09 -20.45
CA LYS A 356 -9.74 -10.92 -21.60
C LYS A 356 -10.89 -10.28 -22.38
N GLU A 357 -11.41 -9.19 -21.88
CA GLU A 357 -12.46 -8.33 -22.45
C GLU A 357 -11.81 -7.06 -23.04
#